data_a39fe78344878f77c0deebd5bd6788d5
#
_entry.id   a39fe78344878f77c0deebd5bd6788d5
#
_cell.length_a   1.000
_cell.length_b   1.000
_cell.length_c   1.000
_cell.angle_alpha   90.00
_cell.angle_beta   90.00
_cell.angle_gamma   90.00
#
_symmetry.space_group_name_H-M   'P 1'
#
loop_
_entity.id
_entity.type
_entity.pdbx_description
1 polymer ?
#
loop_
_entity_poly.entity_id
_entity_poly.type
_entity_poly.pdbx_seq_one_letter_code
_entity_poly.pdbx_strand_id
1 'polypeptide(L)'
;EGNFDNKEVKEAFWHTSAHVLAQAVKRLYPDTKCAIGPAIDNGFYYDFDFSFPFTEENLAAIEKEMKKIVKQSLPLEVFEVKKEEALSYMKERQEDYKVEMIEELPEDETITFYKQGDYEEFCAGPHVSNTCVIKAIKLLSTAGAYWRGDEKNKMLTRIYGISFPKASELKDYLNMLEEAKKRDHRKLGKELGLFTIMEEGPGFPFFLPKGMILKNTLIDYWRKMHTREGYEEISTPILLNRQLWETSGHWDHYRQNMYTTV
;
A
#
# COMPACT_ATOMS: atom_id res chain seq x y z
N GLU A 1 23.78 -9.41 8.89
CA GLU A 1 23.61 -8.08 8.26
C GLU A 1 23.24 -8.28 6.80
N GLY A 2 21.94 -8.19 6.45
CA GLY A 2 21.46 -8.38 5.10
C GLY A 2 21.62 -7.11 4.26
N ASN A 3 21.90 -7.25 2.96
CA ASN A 3 21.84 -6.14 2.02
C ASN A 3 20.39 -5.66 1.88
N PHE A 4 20.13 -4.36 2.05
CA PHE A 4 18.81 -3.74 1.92
C PHE A 4 18.18 -3.91 0.52
N ASP A 5 18.95 -4.27 -0.51
CA ASP A 5 18.41 -4.59 -1.84
C ASP A 5 17.72 -5.96 -1.91
N ASN A 6 17.95 -6.84 -0.93
CA ASN A 6 17.25 -8.12 -0.83
C ASN A 6 15.78 -7.88 -0.41
N LYS A 7 14.86 -8.53 -1.09
CA LYS A 7 13.40 -8.38 -0.89
C LYS A 7 12.99 -8.74 0.54
N GLU A 8 13.45 -9.87 1.07
CA GLU A 8 13.11 -10.34 2.42
C GLU A 8 13.63 -9.37 3.50
N VAL A 9 14.82 -8.80 3.29
CA VAL A 9 15.41 -7.80 4.20
C VAL A 9 14.59 -6.51 4.17
N LYS A 10 14.15 -6.05 3.00
CA LYS A 10 13.26 -4.90 2.87
C LYS A 10 11.90 -5.13 3.56
N GLU A 11 11.30 -6.28 3.35
CA GLU A 11 10.03 -6.63 3.98
C GLU A 11 10.15 -6.61 5.50
N ALA A 12 11.15 -7.27 6.09
CA ALA A 12 11.39 -7.24 7.54
C ALA A 12 11.67 -5.82 8.07
N PHE A 13 12.41 -5.01 7.32
CA PHE A 13 12.75 -3.64 7.66
C PHE A 13 11.51 -2.73 7.66
N TRP A 14 10.68 -2.79 6.61
CA TRP A 14 9.47 -1.99 6.52
C TRP A 14 8.37 -2.48 7.45
N HIS A 15 8.28 -3.80 7.68
CA HIS A 15 7.39 -4.34 8.70
C HIS A 15 7.75 -3.85 10.11
N THR A 16 9.04 -3.81 10.44
CA THR A 16 9.49 -3.19 11.70
C THR A 16 9.17 -1.69 11.75
N SER A 17 9.28 -0.99 10.61
CA SER A 17 8.90 0.43 10.55
C SER A 17 7.40 0.65 10.76
N ALA A 18 6.56 -0.29 10.35
CA ALA A 18 5.13 -0.30 10.66
C ALA A 18 4.87 -0.47 12.17
N HIS A 19 5.63 -1.34 12.85
CA HIS A 19 5.55 -1.46 14.31
C HIS A 19 6.04 -0.19 15.04
N VAL A 20 7.08 0.48 14.54
CA VAL A 20 7.52 1.78 15.05
C VAL A 20 6.43 2.84 14.87
N LEU A 21 5.68 2.79 13.78
CA LEU A 21 4.52 3.66 13.56
C LEU A 21 3.42 3.38 14.58
N ALA A 22 3.05 2.11 14.78
CA ALA A 22 2.02 1.72 15.73
C ALA A 22 2.41 2.11 17.18
N GLN A 23 3.66 1.88 17.57
CA GLN A 23 4.17 2.33 18.88
C GLN A 23 4.08 3.86 19.04
N ALA A 24 4.43 4.63 18.01
CA ALA A 24 4.35 6.08 18.03
C ALA A 24 2.90 6.56 18.18
N VAL A 25 1.95 5.93 17.48
CA VAL A 25 0.52 6.21 17.61
C VAL A 25 0.02 5.89 18.99
N LYS A 26 0.33 4.71 19.54
CA LYS A 26 -0.10 4.33 20.90
C LYS A 26 0.49 5.23 21.99
N ARG A 27 1.71 5.73 21.83
CA ARG A 27 2.31 6.71 22.77
C ARG A 27 1.61 8.06 22.77
N LEU A 28 1.20 8.53 21.59
CA LEU A 28 0.53 9.84 21.46
C LEU A 28 -0.98 9.75 21.66
N TYR A 29 -1.57 8.64 21.26
CA TYR A 29 -3.01 8.41 21.25
C TYR A 29 -3.33 7.01 21.79
N PRO A 30 -3.26 6.80 23.13
CA PRO A 30 -3.39 5.47 23.74
C PRO A 30 -4.69 4.73 23.41
N ASP A 31 -5.79 5.48 23.23
CA ASP A 31 -7.13 4.92 22.96
C ASP A 31 -7.32 4.50 21.49
N THR A 32 -6.36 4.78 20.62
CA THR A 32 -6.42 4.37 19.19
C THR A 32 -6.26 2.86 19.07
N LYS A 33 -7.16 2.21 18.34
CA LYS A 33 -7.08 0.77 18.07
C LYS A 33 -6.20 0.50 16.86
N CYS A 34 -5.34 -0.51 16.98
CA CYS A 34 -4.44 -0.93 15.94
C CYS A 34 -5.04 -2.11 15.16
N ALA A 35 -5.11 -2.00 13.82
CA ALA A 35 -5.59 -3.09 12.98
C ALA A 35 -4.42 -3.89 12.38
N ILE A 36 -3.95 -3.55 11.19
CA ILE A 36 -2.87 -4.25 10.50
C ILE A 36 -1.84 -3.29 9.91
N GLY A 37 -0.57 -3.73 9.87
CA GLY A 37 0.53 -2.92 9.36
C GLY A 37 1.58 -3.71 8.58
N PRO A 38 1.29 -4.18 7.34
CA PRO A 38 2.23 -4.93 6.53
C PRO A 38 3.26 -4.03 5.84
N ALA A 39 4.38 -4.64 5.45
CA ALA A 39 5.23 -4.12 4.40
C ALA A 39 4.53 -4.25 3.04
N ILE A 40 4.81 -3.31 2.14
CA ILE A 40 4.33 -3.29 0.75
C ILE A 40 5.53 -3.08 -0.19
N ASP A 41 5.33 -3.18 -1.51
CA ASP A 41 6.40 -3.08 -2.51
C ASP A 41 7.28 -1.82 -2.38
N ASN A 42 6.70 -0.71 -1.93
CA ASN A 42 7.39 0.58 -1.79
C ASN A 42 7.13 1.21 -0.42
N GLY A 43 7.47 0.51 0.65
CA GLY A 43 7.35 1.01 2.01
C GLY A 43 6.43 0.16 2.89
N PHE A 44 5.65 0.82 3.71
CA PHE A 44 4.72 0.19 4.64
C PHE A 44 3.47 1.05 4.85
N TYR A 45 2.43 0.45 5.39
CA TYR A 45 1.31 1.20 5.95
C TYR A 45 0.90 0.60 7.29
N TYR A 46 0.03 1.33 7.98
CA TYR A 46 -0.67 0.80 9.14
C TYR A 46 -2.08 1.40 9.20
N ASP A 47 -3.07 0.55 9.53
CA ASP A 47 -4.48 0.91 9.65
C ASP A 47 -4.84 1.13 11.12
N PHE A 48 -5.41 2.30 11.41
CA PHE A 48 -5.79 2.73 12.74
C PHE A 48 -7.26 3.14 12.83
N ASP A 49 -7.87 2.84 13.96
CA ASP A 49 -9.18 3.33 14.32
C ASP A 49 -9.03 4.48 15.33
N PHE A 50 -8.98 5.69 14.81
CA PHE A 50 -8.96 6.89 15.65
C PHE A 50 -10.37 7.27 16.11
N SER A 51 -10.50 7.71 17.38
CA SER A 51 -11.74 8.25 17.94
C SER A 51 -12.00 9.73 17.62
N PHE A 52 -11.10 10.36 16.87
CA PHE A 52 -11.13 11.78 16.49
C PHE A 52 -10.78 11.98 15.02
N PRO A 53 -11.12 13.14 14.41
CA PRO A 53 -10.72 13.47 13.05
C PRO A 53 -9.20 13.59 12.90
N PHE A 54 -8.61 12.78 12.05
CA PHE A 54 -7.16 12.76 11.82
C PHE A 54 -6.73 13.91 10.88
N THR A 55 -5.65 14.62 11.23
CA THR A 55 -5.14 15.78 10.51
C THR A 55 -3.67 15.64 10.11
N GLU A 56 -3.17 16.52 9.26
CA GLU A 56 -1.75 16.58 8.91
C GLU A 56 -0.84 16.91 10.10
N GLU A 57 -1.36 17.64 11.08
CA GLU A 57 -0.63 17.92 12.33
C GLU A 57 -0.40 16.65 13.14
N ASN A 58 -1.41 15.77 13.21
CA ASN A 58 -1.26 14.47 13.83
C ASN A 58 -0.20 13.63 13.11
N LEU A 59 -0.21 13.63 11.77
CA LEU A 59 0.78 12.90 10.98
C LEU A 59 2.21 13.39 11.27
N ALA A 60 2.42 14.71 11.34
CA ALA A 60 3.72 15.29 11.67
C ALA A 60 4.17 14.95 13.10
N ALA A 61 3.24 14.94 14.08
CA ALA A 61 3.53 14.57 15.47
C ALA A 61 3.96 13.09 15.57
N ILE A 62 3.25 12.19 14.88
CA ILE A 62 3.57 10.76 14.82
C ILE A 62 4.95 10.55 14.20
N GLU A 63 5.25 11.18 13.07
CA GLU A 63 6.59 11.07 12.42
C GLU A 63 7.71 11.51 13.35
N LYS A 64 7.48 12.57 14.12
CA LYS A 64 8.44 13.06 15.13
C LYS A 64 8.65 12.05 16.25
N GLU A 65 7.57 11.40 16.71
CA GLU A 65 7.65 10.38 17.76
C GLU A 65 8.36 9.12 17.25
N MET A 66 8.06 8.65 16.02
CA MET A 66 8.79 7.56 15.38
C MET A 66 10.31 7.81 15.37
N LYS A 67 10.73 9.02 15.03
CA LYS A 67 12.17 9.42 15.05
C LYS A 67 12.77 9.39 16.44
N LYS A 68 12.00 9.58 17.50
CA LYS A 68 12.47 9.39 18.88
C LYS A 68 12.61 7.91 19.23
N ILE A 69 11.63 7.09 18.84
CA ILE A 69 11.64 5.65 19.10
C ILE A 69 12.88 4.99 18.48
N VAL A 70 13.17 5.25 17.21
CA VAL A 70 14.32 4.64 16.55
C VAL A 70 15.67 5.07 17.17
N LYS A 71 15.73 6.27 17.73
CA LYS A 71 16.92 6.74 18.49
C LYS A 71 17.13 6.00 19.83
N GLN A 72 16.08 5.40 20.38
CA GLN A 72 16.17 4.60 21.59
C GLN A 72 16.88 3.26 21.37
N SER A 73 17.05 2.84 20.10
CA SER A 73 17.75 1.59 19.76
C SER A 73 17.14 0.37 20.45
N LEU A 74 15.85 0.21 20.33
CA LEU A 74 15.11 -0.85 20.99
C LEU A 74 15.34 -2.19 20.29
N PRO A 75 15.69 -3.26 21.03
CA PRO A 75 15.70 -4.61 20.50
C PRO A 75 14.27 -5.07 20.20
N LEU A 76 14.12 -5.94 19.20
CA LEU A 76 12.88 -6.68 18.97
C LEU A 76 13.02 -8.07 19.55
N GLU A 77 12.21 -8.37 20.53
CA GLU A 77 12.16 -9.64 21.23
C GLU A 77 10.90 -10.37 20.80
N VAL A 78 11.03 -11.66 20.48
CA VAL A 78 9.90 -12.52 20.09
C VAL A 78 9.57 -13.41 21.26
N PHE A 79 8.26 -13.58 21.53
CA PHE A 79 7.76 -14.56 22.47
C PHE A 79 6.47 -15.19 21.95
N GLU A 80 6.17 -16.36 22.45
CA GLU A 80 5.03 -17.16 22.03
C GLU A 80 4.10 -17.41 23.22
N VAL A 81 2.81 -17.35 22.96
CA VAL A 81 1.76 -17.62 23.94
C VAL A 81 0.68 -18.53 23.31
N LYS A 82 -0.10 -19.17 24.16
CA LYS A 82 -1.27 -19.94 23.71
C LYS A 82 -2.39 -18.99 23.28
N LYS A 83 -3.25 -19.45 22.38
CA LYS A 83 -4.38 -18.67 21.86
C LYS A 83 -5.25 -18.05 22.98
N GLU A 84 -5.56 -18.82 24.02
CA GLU A 84 -6.36 -18.31 25.15
C GLU A 84 -5.69 -17.14 25.90
N GLU A 85 -4.38 -17.22 26.11
CA GLU A 85 -3.59 -16.17 26.74
C GLU A 85 -3.52 -14.93 25.84
N ALA A 86 -3.30 -15.13 24.53
CA ALA A 86 -3.29 -14.06 23.55
C ALA A 86 -4.62 -13.31 23.48
N LEU A 87 -5.75 -14.04 23.48
CA LEU A 87 -7.09 -13.44 23.50
C LEU A 87 -7.33 -12.64 24.77
N SER A 88 -7.00 -13.17 25.94
CA SER A 88 -7.14 -12.45 27.21
C SER A 88 -6.30 -11.17 27.20
N TYR A 89 -5.08 -11.27 26.73
CA TYR A 89 -4.12 -10.18 26.65
C TYR A 89 -4.58 -9.04 25.73
N MET A 90 -5.13 -9.37 24.55
CA MET A 90 -5.63 -8.38 23.61
C MET A 90 -6.97 -7.77 24.06
N LYS A 91 -7.84 -8.56 24.74
CA LYS A 91 -9.10 -8.06 25.34
C LYS A 91 -8.84 -7.04 26.45
N GLU A 92 -7.87 -7.29 27.35
CA GLU A 92 -7.47 -6.33 28.38
C GLU A 92 -6.97 -5.00 27.80
N ARG A 93 -6.32 -5.04 26.63
CA ARG A 93 -5.82 -3.87 25.93
C ARG A 93 -6.85 -3.22 25.01
N GLN A 94 -8.05 -3.77 24.91
CA GLN A 94 -9.15 -3.28 24.04
C GLN A 94 -8.77 -3.22 22.55
N GLU A 95 -7.90 -4.13 22.10
CA GLU A 95 -7.44 -4.25 20.70
C GLU A 95 -8.39 -5.17 19.92
N ASP A 96 -9.63 -4.72 19.67
CA ASP A 96 -10.71 -5.54 19.12
C ASP A 96 -10.35 -6.17 17.77
N TYR A 97 -9.65 -5.44 16.90
CA TYR A 97 -9.21 -5.96 15.58
C TYR A 97 -8.22 -7.13 15.74
N LYS A 98 -7.33 -7.07 16.72
CA LYS A 98 -6.40 -8.15 17.04
C LYS A 98 -7.12 -9.34 17.66
N VAL A 99 -8.10 -9.11 18.50
CA VAL A 99 -8.97 -10.17 19.06
C VAL A 99 -9.67 -10.93 17.94
N GLU A 100 -10.32 -10.22 17.01
CA GLU A 100 -11.00 -10.82 15.86
C GLU A 100 -10.05 -11.66 15.00
N MET A 101 -8.83 -11.16 14.75
CA MET A 101 -7.82 -11.91 13.98
C MET A 101 -7.36 -13.19 14.69
N ILE A 102 -7.15 -13.14 16.01
CA ILE A 102 -6.72 -14.30 16.80
C ILE A 102 -7.86 -15.31 16.92
N GLU A 103 -9.11 -14.89 17.04
CA GLU A 103 -10.27 -15.79 17.11
C GLU A 103 -10.41 -16.69 15.87
N GLU A 104 -10.00 -16.20 14.69
CA GLU A 104 -10.03 -16.94 13.42
C GLU A 104 -8.92 -17.98 13.25
N LEU A 105 -7.86 -17.92 14.06
CA LEU A 105 -6.78 -18.89 13.98
C LEU A 105 -7.21 -20.25 14.57
N PRO A 106 -6.58 -21.36 14.16
CA PRO A 106 -6.81 -22.67 14.76
C PRO A 106 -6.59 -22.69 16.29
N GLU A 107 -7.30 -23.58 16.99
CA GLU A 107 -7.25 -23.64 18.46
C GLU A 107 -5.88 -24.06 19.02
N ASP A 108 -5.15 -24.86 18.26
CA ASP A 108 -3.83 -25.39 18.62
C ASP A 108 -2.68 -24.54 18.10
N GLU A 109 -2.98 -23.36 17.47
CA GLU A 109 -1.96 -22.46 16.95
C GLU A 109 -1.22 -21.73 18.07
N THR A 110 0.10 -21.69 17.95
CA THR A 110 0.96 -20.88 18.80
C THR A 110 0.98 -19.44 18.30
N ILE A 111 0.61 -18.51 19.16
CA ILE A 111 0.50 -17.10 18.82
C ILE A 111 1.80 -16.39 19.13
N THR A 112 2.38 -15.77 18.11
CA THR A 112 3.64 -15.03 18.21
C THR A 112 3.39 -13.55 18.47
N PHE A 113 4.16 -12.99 19.40
CA PHE A 113 4.22 -11.56 19.71
C PHE A 113 5.64 -11.04 19.54
N TYR A 114 5.72 -9.80 19.09
CA TYR A 114 6.98 -9.05 19.07
C TYR A 114 6.92 -7.89 20.05
N LYS A 115 7.92 -7.82 20.91
CA LYS A 115 8.11 -6.76 21.90
C LYS A 115 9.19 -5.80 21.47
N GLN A 116 8.87 -4.50 21.53
CA GLN A 116 9.73 -3.40 21.16
C GLN A 116 9.72 -2.34 22.27
N GLY A 117 10.56 -2.54 23.27
CA GLY A 117 10.56 -1.69 24.49
C GLY A 117 9.25 -1.79 25.27
N ASP A 118 8.47 -0.71 25.30
CA ASP A 118 7.17 -0.60 25.97
C ASP A 118 5.98 -1.00 25.08
N TYR A 119 6.23 -1.41 23.85
CA TYR A 119 5.21 -1.80 22.88
C TYR A 119 5.30 -3.29 22.53
N GLU A 120 4.17 -3.93 22.48
CA GLU A 120 4.05 -5.34 22.13
C GLU A 120 2.92 -5.52 21.13
N GLU A 121 3.15 -6.32 20.10
CA GLU A 121 2.20 -6.53 19.01
C GLU A 121 2.10 -8.01 18.62
N PHE A 122 0.86 -8.46 18.40
CA PHE A 122 0.53 -9.72 17.75
C PHE A 122 1.00 -9.68 16.28
N CYS A 123 1.98 -10.51 15.94
CA CYS A 123 2.58 -10.51 14.61
C CYS A 123 3.38 -11.79 14.36
N ALA A 124 3.30 -12.31 13.12
CA ALA A 124 4.08 -13.47 12.67
C ALA A 124 5.52 -13.14 12.23
N GLY A 125 5.90 -11.85 12.15
CA GLY A 125 7.20 -11.43 11.61
C GLY A 125 7.32 -11.57 10.09
N PRO A 126 8.53 -11.58 9.53
CA PRO A 126 9.81 -11.32 10.21
C PRO A 126 10.07 -9.83 10.51
N HIS A 127 11.00 -9.58 11.43
CA HIS A 127 11.46 -8.24 11.81
C HIS A 127 12.98 -8.14 11.82
N VAL A 128 13.51 -6.90 11.83
CA VAL A 128 14.92 -6.67 12.13
C VAL A 128 15.18 -6.80 13.64
N SER A 129 16.42 -7.05 14.02
CA SER A 129 16.79 -7.28 15.41
C SER A 129 16.72 -6.05 16.31
N ASN A 130 16.81 -4.84 15.73
CA ASN A 130 16.84 -3.60 16.50
C ASN A 130 16.33 -2.42 15.66
N THR A 131 15.57 -1.51 16.28
CA THR A 131 15.02 -0.32 15.62
C THR A 131 16.07 0.67 15.13
N CYS A 132 17.31 0.63 15.65
CA CYS A 132 18.38 1.55 15.29
C CYS A 132 18.84 1.45 13.84
N VAL A 133 18.52 0.36 13.13
CA VAL A 133 18.83 0.23 11.69
C VAL A 133 18.01 1.18 10.82
N ILE A 134 16.86 1.64 11.32
CA ILE A 134 15.97 2.58 10.64
C ILE A 134 16.52 3.99 10.85
N LYS A 135 17.28 4.52 9.90
CA LYS A 135 17.93 5.84 10.04
C LYS A 135 17.08 6.99 9.51
N ALA A 136 16.24 6.74 8.54
CA ALA A 136 15.45 7.76 7.87
C ALA A 136 14.02 7.28 7.66
N ILE A 137 13.05 8.09 8.10
CA ILE A 137 11.62 7.78 8.05
C ILE A 137 10.86 9.00 7.51
N LYS A 138 9.88 8.74 6.65
CA LYS A 138 8.92 9.73 6.19
C LYS A 138 7.52 9.12 6.13
N LEU A 139 6.54 9.75 6.76
CA LEU A 139 5.15 9.46 6.53
C LEU A 139 4.69 10.24 5.29
N LEU A 140 4.06 9.55 4.33
CA LEU A 140 3.81 10.07 2.99
C LEU A 140 2.40 10.64 2.83
N SER A 141 1.39 9.88 3.25
CA SER A 141 -0.01 10.23 3.05
C SER A 141 -0.92 9.41 3.95
N THR A 142 -2.18 9.81 3.99
CA THR A 142 -3.26 9.07 4.64
C THR A 142 -4.37 8.75 3.64
N ALA A 143 -5.09 7.66 3.87
CA ALA A 143 -6.28 7.29 3.10
C ALA A 143 -7.30 6.60 4.02
N GLY A 144 -8.58 6.63 3.64
CA GLY A 144 -9.59 5.76 4.23
C GLY A 144 -9.44 4.34 3.69
N ALA A 145 -9.57 3.35 4.56
CA ALA A 145 -9.57 1.94 4.18
C ALA A 145 -10.61 1.19 5.02
N TYR A 146 -11.53 0.50 4.36
CA TYR A 146 -12.50 -0.33 5.09
C TYR A 146 -11.82 -1.57 5.67
N TRP A 147 -12.16 -1.89 6.92
CA TRP A 147 -11.68 -3.11 7.57
C TRP A 147 -11.97 -4.33 6.69
N ARG A 148 -10.94 -5.13 6.40
CA ARG A 148 -11.01 -6.30 5.49
C ARG A 148 -11.48 -6.00 4.05
N GLY A 149 -11.43 -4.73 3.64
CA GLY A 149 -11.85 -4.33 2.29
C GLY A 149 -13.36 -4.37 2.05
N ASP A 150 -14.18 -4.60 3.06
CA ASP A 150 -15.64 -4.62 2.94
C ASP A 150 -16.20 -3.23 3.34
N GLU A 151 -16.93 -2.59 2.42
CA GLU A 151 -17.54 -1.28 2.62
C GLU A 151 -18.59 -1.22 3.75
N LYS A 152 -19.08 -2.38 4.21
CA LYS A 152 -19.99 -2.51 5.35
C LYS A 152 -19.28 -2.38 6.69
N ASN A 153 -17.99 -2.62 6.72
CA ASN A 153 -17.17 -2.52 7.91
C ASN A 153 -16.73 -1.08 8.17
N LYS A 154 -16.20 -0.85 9.36
CA LYS A 154 -15.70 0.47 9.75
C LYS A 154 -14.58 0.95 8.83
N MET A 155 -14.65 2.22 8.43
CA MET A 155 -13.56 2.87 7.71
C MET A 155 -12.47 3.27 8.71
N LEU A 156 -11.26 2.75 8.48
CA LEU A 156 -10.06 3.03 9.24
C LEU A 156 -9.22 4.11 8.55
N THR A 157 -8.33 4.74 9.30
CA THR A 157 -7.32 5.64 8.75
C THR A 157 -6.05 4.85 8.45
N ARG A 158 -5.72 4.72 7.16
CA ARG A 158 -4.48 4.11 6.70
C ARG A 158 -3.40 5.18 6.58
N ILE A 159 -2.28 4.97 7.25
CA ILE A 159 -1.10 5.84 7.19
C ILE A 159 -0.01 5.13 6.38
N TYR A 160 0.42 5.74 5.28
CA TYR A 160 1.52 5.24 4.44
C TYR A 160 2.85 5.87 4.88
N GLY A 161 3.89 5.04 4.93
CA GLY A 161 5.23 5.47 5.26
C GLY A 161 6.30 4.79 4.41
N ILE A 162 7.48 5.41 4.42
CA ILE A 162 8.70 4.87 3.82
C ILE A 162 9.86 5.06 4.78
N SER A 163 10.78 4.14 4.80
CA SER A 163 11.98 4.23 5.63
C SER A 163 13.18 3.60 4.94
N PHE A 164 14.38 4.09 5.30
CA PHE A 164 15.64 3.67 4.73
C PHE A 164 16.71 3.55 5.78
N PRO A 165 17.74 2.70 5.54
CA PRO A 165 18.91 2.62 6.40
C PRO A 165 19.82 3.85 6.31
N LYS A 166 19.67 4.71 5.29
CA LYS A 166 20.45 5.94 5.11
C LYS A 166 19.57 7.14 4.76
N ALA A 167 19.92 8.31 5.28
CA ALA A 167 19.19 9.55 5.00
C ALA A 167 19.32 10.00 3.53
N SER A 168 20.43 9.68 2.86
CA SER A 168 20.59 9.95 1.42
C SER A 168 19.58 9.19 0.58
N GLU A 169 19.33 7.91 0.87
CA GLU A 169 18.37 7.07 0.16
C GLU A 169 16.92 7.61 0.28
N LEU A 170 16.54 8.07 1.47
CA LEU A 170 15.26 8.76 1.66
C LEU A 170 15.17 10.04 0.84
N LYS A 171 16.23 10.84 0.83
CA LYS A 171 16.27 12.08 0.04
C LYS A 171 16.11 11.81 -1.45
N ASP A 172 16.83 10.82 -1.97
CA ASP A 172 16.77 10.43 -3.38
C ASP A 172 15.37 9.92 -3.75
N TYR A 173 14.75 9.12 -2.88
CA TYR A 173 13.38 8.65 -3.04
C TYR A 173 12.36 9.80 -3.07
N LEU A 174 12.45 10.77 -2.15
CA LEU A 174 11.56 11.93 -2.14
C LEU A 174 11.74 12.81 -3.37
N ASN A 175 12.98 13.02 -3.82
CA ASN A 175 13.27 13.72 -5.07
C ASN A 175 12.64 13.00 -6.28
N MET A 176 12.75 11.67 -6.33
CA MET A 176 12.12 10.85 -7.37
C MET A 176 10.60 11.03 -7.38
N LEU A 177 9.95 11.05 -6.20
CA LEU A 177 8.51 11.29 -6.09
C LEU A 177 8.10 12.69 -6.57
N GLU A 178 8.89 13.72 -6.24
CA GLU A 178 8.65 15.08 -6.73
C GLU A 178 8.79 15.18 -8.24
N GLU A 179 9.83 14.58 -8.81
CA GLU A 179 10.03 14.52 -10.26
C GLU A 179 8.89 13.72 -10.95
N ALA A 180 8.42 12.62 -10.35
CA ALA A 180 7.28 11.88 -10.85
C ALA A 180 6.00 12.74 -10.88
N LYS A 181 5.74 13.54 -9.84
CA LYS A 181 4.61 14.49 -9.81
C LYS A 181 4.70 15.53 -10.91
N LYS A 182 5.90 16.06 -11.20
CA LYS A 182 6.11 17.02 -12.30
C LYS A 182 5.82 16.41 -13.67
N ARG A 183 6.06 15.09 -13.82
CA ARG A 183 5.87 14.32 -15.05
C ARG A 183 4.51 13.61 -15.13
N ASP A 184 3.58 13.91 -14.23
CA ASP A 184 2.23 13.32 -14.29
C ASP A 184 1.58 13.64 -15.64
N HIS A 185 1.22 12.58 -16.38
CA HIS A 185 0.66 12.70 -17.72
C HIS A 185 -0.65 13.51 -17.76
N ARG A 186 -1.45 13.49 -16.67
CA ARG A 186 -2.69 14.26 -16.56
C ARG A 186 -2.39 15.77 -16.51
N LYS A 187 -1.35 16.14 -15.75
CA LYS A 187 -0.87 17.51 -15.66
C LYS A 187 -0.29 17.97 -16.99
N LEU A 188 0.69 17.21 -17.51
CA LEU A 188 1.37 17.53 -18.76
C LEU A 188 0.41 17.51 -19.95
N GLY A 189 -0.50 16.55 -20.01
CA GLY A 189 -1.50 16.46 -21.07
C GLY A 189 -2.40 17.67 -21.13
N LYS A 190 -2.83 18.19 -19.98
CA LYS A 190 -3.62 19.42 -19.88
C LYS A 190 -2.80 20.67 -20.25
N GLU A 191 -1.61 20.82 -19.68
CA GLU A 191 -0.73 21.99 -19.93
C GLU A 191 -0.30 22.09 -21.39
N LEU A 192 -0.02 20.95 -22.04
CA LEU A 192 0.39 20.90 -23.45
C LEU A 192 -0.79 20.89 -24.43
N GLY A 193 -2.03 20.79 -23.95
CA GLY A 193 -3.23 20.72 -24.77
C GLY A 193 -3.30 19.42 -25.60
N LEU A 194 -2.95 18.27 -24.99
CA LEU A 194 -2.94 16.96 -25.67
C LEU A 194 -4.30 16.28 -25.59
N PHE A 195 -4.98 16.37 -24.46
CA PHE A 195 -6.30 15.78 -24.23
C PHE A 195 -7.05 16.52 -23.12
N THR A 196 -8.33 16.26 -23.02
CA THR A 196 -9.21 16.70 -21.94
C THR A 196 -10.09 15.53 -21.47
N ILE A 197 -10.59 15.63 -20.25
CA ILE A 197 -11.65 14.75 -19.72
C ILE A 197 -12.92 15.58 -19.68
N MET A 198 -14.01 15.04 -20.19
CA MET A 198 -15.33 15.70 -20.26
C MET A 198 -16.34 14.94 -19.43
N GLU A 199 -17.43 15.60 -19.05
CA GLU A 199 -18.51 15.02 -18.24
C GLU A 199 -19.24 13.87 -18.98
N GLU A 200 -19.28 13.92 -20.31
CA GLU A 200 -19.88 12.90 -21.16
C GLU A 200 -19.08 11.58 -21.19
N GLY A 201 -17.83 11.58 -20.74
CA GLY A 201 -16.97 10.41 -20.70
C GLY A 201 -16.00 10.43 -19.51
N PRO A 202 -16.50 10.30 -18.27
CA PRO A 202 -15.63 10.34 -17.09
C PRO A 202 -14.60 9.21 -17.15
N GLY A 203 -13.32 9.59 -17.02
CA GLY A 203 -12.20 8.64 -17.10
C GLY A 203 -11.69 8.36 -18.53
N PHE A 204 -12.40 8.79 -19.57
CA PHE A 204 -11.97 8.63 -20.96
C PHE A 204 -11.34 9.91 -21.51
N PRO A 205 -10.13 9.86 -22.11
CA PRO A 205 -9.49 11.04 -22.67
C PRO A 205 -10.06 11.39 -24.05
N PHE A 206 -10.45 12.66 -24.21
CA PHE A 206 -10.78 13.24 -25.51
C PHE A 206 -9.52 13.88 -26.07
N PHE A 207 -8.92 13.26 -27.08
CA PHE A 207 -7.68 13.74 -27.68
C PHE A 207 -7.90 15.01 -28.50
N LEU A 208 -7.14 16.05 -28.19
CA LEU A 208 -7.08 17.30 -28.94
C LEU A 208 -6.11 17.19 -30.13
N PRO A 209 -6.08 18.17 -31.06
CA PRO A 209 -5.25 18.04 -32.28
C PRO A 209 -3.78 17.71 -32.02
N LYS A 210 -3.12 18.34 -31.05
CA LYS A 210 -1.73 18.00 -30.69
C LYS A 210 -1.61 16.59 -30.13
N GLY A 211 -2.57 16.14 -29.32
CA GLY A 211 -2.62 14.79 -28.80
C GLY A 211 -2.80 13.74 -29.90
N MET A 212 -3.61 14.04 -30.92
CA MET A 212 -3.77 13.17 -32.07
C MET A 212 -2.49 13.05 -32.92
N ILE A 213 -1.74 14.14 -33.06
CA ILE A 213 -0.42 14.09 -33.73
C ILE A 213 0.50 13.11 -32.96
N LEU A 214 0.61 13.27 -31.66
CA LEU A 214 1.44 12.39 -30.82
C LEU A 214 0.99 10.94 -30.92
N LYS A 215 -0.31 10.68 -30.76
CA LYS A 215 -0.91 9.34 -30.84
C LYS A 215 -0.62 8.67 -32.18
N ASN A 216 -0.88 9.38 -33.29
CA ASN A 216 -0.65 8.84 -34.63
C ASN A 216 0.84 8.58 -34.89
N THR A 217 1.73 9.45 -34.42
CA THR A 217 3.19 9.24 -34.53
C THR A 217 3.63 7.94 -33.85
N LEU A 218 3.10 7.66 -32.65
CA LEU A 218 3.38 6.41 -31.93
C LEU A 218 2.79 5.19 -32.64
N ILE A 219 1.55 5.29 -33.16
CA ILE A 219 0.89 4.21 -33.90
C ILE A 219 1.66 3.91 -35.20
N ASP A 220 2.07 4.94 -35.93
CA ASP A 220 2.83 4.77 -37.18
C ASP A 220 4.21 4.15 -36.94
N TYR A 221 4.87 4.54 -35.84
CA TYR A 221 6.12 3.89 -35.43
C TYR A 221 5.89 2.41 -35.11
N TRP A 222 4.85 2.09 -34.34
CA TRP A 222 4.48 0.72 -33.98
C TRP A 222 4.17 -0.12 -35.23
N ARG A 223 3.36 0.40 -36.16
CA ARG A 223 3.05 -0.26 -37.44
C ARG A 223 4.29 -0.57 -38.25
N LYS A 224 5.18 0.41 -38.39
CA LYS A 224 6.45 0.22 -39.14
C LYS A 224 7.30 -0.89 -38.53
N MET A 225 7.40 -0.96 -37.22
CA MET A 225 8.16 -2.02 -36.55
C MET A 225 7.54 -3.40 -36.79
N HIS A 226 6.22 -3.52 -36.64
CA HIS A 226 5.53 -4.80 -36.79
C HIS A 226 5.56 -5.27 -38.27
N THR A 227 5.32 -4.39 -39.23
CA THR A 227 5.43 -4.74 -40.65
C THR A 227 6.83 -5.23 -41.02
N ARG A 228 7.87 -4.60 -40.44
CA ARG A 228 9.26 -5.05 -40.67
C ARG A 228 9.52 -6.47 -40.15
N GLU A 229 8.88 -6.83 -39.04
CA GLU A 229 9.00 -8.16 -38.42
C GLU A 229 8.02 -9.20 -39.02
N GLY A 230 7.28 -8.84 -40.05
CA GLY A 230 6.39 -9.75 -40.80
C GLY A 230 4.99 -9.92 -40.19
N TYR A 231 4.58 -9.04 -39.28
CA TYR A 231 3.21 -9.04 -38.74
C TYR A 231 2.26 -8.34 -39.72
N GLU A 232 1.04 -8.87 -39.80
CA GLU A 232 -0.07 -8.29 -40.56
C GLU A 232 -1.07 -7.61 -39.65
N GLU A 233 -1.55 -6.43 -40.04
CA GLU A 233 -2.55 -5.69 -39.28
C GLU A 233 -3.96 -6.19 -39.63
N ILE A 234 -4.76 -6.55 -38.64
CA ILE A 234 -6.16 -6.91 -38.78
C ILE A 234 -7.04 -6.00 -37.96
N SER A 235 -8.31 -5.87 -38.34
CA SER A 235 -9.34 -5.17 -37.55
C SER A 235 -10.48 -6.12 -37.25
N THR A 236 -10.80 -6.27 -35.98
CA THR A 236 -11.91 -7.12 -35.52
C THR A 236 -13.03 -6.25 -34.95
N PRO A 237 -14.31 -6.73 -35.00
CA PRO A 237 -15.41 -6.04 -34.35
C PRO A 237 -15.20 -5.87 -32.83
N ILE A 238 -15.68 -4.75 -32.29
CA ILE A 238 -15.66 -4.50 -30.83
C ILE A 238 -16.68 -5.39 -30.10
N LEU A 239 -17.85 -5.63 -30.74
CA LEU A 239 -18.89 -6.48 -30.21
C LEU A 239 -18.86 -7.84 -30.90
N LEU A 240 -18.75 -8.89 -30.09
CA LEU A 240 -18.70 -10.27 -30.54
C LEU A 240 -19.71 -11.12 -29.77
N ASN A 241 -20.11 -12.27 -30.32
CA ASN A 241 -21.00 -13.18 -29.62
C ASN A 241 -20.29 -13.90 -28.46
N ARG A 242 -21.07 -14.36 -27.50
CA ARG A 242 -20.61 -15.01 -26.28
C ARG A 242 -19.72 -16.24 -26.52
N GLN A 243 -19.93 -16.96 -27.61
CA GLN A 243 -19.20 -18.20 -27.91
C GLN A 243 -17.67 -18.04 -27.90
N LEU A 244 -17.18 -16.89 -28.41
CA LEU A 244 -15.73 -16.63 -28.41
C LEU A 244 -15.15 -16.56 -26.99
N TRP A 245 -15.90 -15.92 -26.08
CA TRP A 245 -15.51 -15.77 -24.67
C TRP A 245 -15.59 -17.08 -23.90
N GLU A 246 -16.53 -17.98 -24.25
CA GLU A 246 -16.61 -19.34 -23.71
C GLU A 246 -15.43 -20.17 -24.18
N THR A 247 -15.12 -20.15 -25.49
CA THR A 247 -13.99 -20.90 -26.05
C THR A 247 -12.65 -20.48 -25.44
N SER A 248 -12.46 -19.19 -25.14
CA SER A 248 -11.24 -18.66 -24.56
C SER A 248 -11.17 -18.75 -23.02
N GLY A 249 -12.26 -19.22 -22.36
CA GLY A 249 -12.36 -19.29 -20.89
C GLY A 249 -12.61 -17.94 -20.19
N HIS A 250 -12.65 -16.84 -20.92
CA HIS A 250 -12.90 -15.52 -20.32
C HIS A 250 -14.28 -15.41 -19.71
N TRP A 251 -15.28 -16.12 -20.24
CA TRP A 251 -16.62 -16.10 -19.71
C TRP A 251 -16.70 -16.63 -18.28
N ASP A 252 -15.97 -17.68 -17.96
CA ASP A 252 -16.00 -18.30 -16.64
C ASP A 252 -15.26 -17.46 -15.59
N HIS A 253 -14.18 -16.80 -15.99
CA HIS A 253 -13.31 -16.07 -15.07
C HIS A 253 -13.61 -14.57 -14.96
N TYR A 254 -14.16 -13.94 -16.01
CA TYR A 254 -14.25 -12.47 -16.10
C TYR A 254 -15.66 -11.97 -16.45
N ARG A 255 -16.69 -12.82 -16.47
CA ARG A 255 -18.08 -12.44 -16.83
C ARG A 255 -18.57 -11.21 -16.07
N GLN A 256 -18.28 -11.12 -14.78
CA GLN A 256 -18.68 -9.99 -13.93
C GLN A 256 -18.08 -8.64 -14.34
N ASN A 257 -16.99 -8.67 -15.12
CA ASN A 257 -16.30 -7.49 -15.62
C ASN A 257 -16.63 -7.18 -17.10
N MET A 258 -17.57 -7.89 -17.70
CA MET A 258 -17.98 -7.74 -19.09
C MET A 258 -19.30 -7.00 -19.20
N TYR A 259 -19.39 -6.12 -20.18
CA TYR A 259 -20.66 -5.53 -20.59
C TYR A 259 -21.34 -6.45 -21.61
N THR A 260 -22.59 -6.81 -21.35
CA THR A 260 -23.40 -7.63 -22.25
C THR A 260 -24.65 -6.86 -22.67
N THR A 261 -25.05 -7.00 -23.94
CA THR A 261 -26.33 -6.54 -24.44
C THR A 261 -27.29 -7.72 -24.54
N VAL A 262 -28.56 -7.45 -24.29
CA VAL A 262 -29.66 -8.43 -24.44
C VAL A 262 -30.34 -8.18 -25.77
#